data_1c36967828e31322513d234adf368a46
#
_entry.id   1c36967828e31322513d234adf368a46
#
_cell.length_a   1.000
_cell.length_b   1.000
_cell.length_c   1.000
_cell.angle_alpha   90.00
_cell.angle_beta   90.00
_cell.angle_gamma   90.00
#
_symmetry.space_group_name_H-M   'P 1'
#
loop_
_entity.id
_entity.type
_entity.pdbx_description
1 polymer ?
#
loop_
_entity_poly.entity_id
_entity_poly.type
_entity_poly.pdbx_seq_one_letter_code
_entity_poly.pdbx_strand_id
1 'polypeptide(L)'
;MNKGIIVGIPIAIAIIAGIVAITMMPDGDSNDMEVEEKIDDIEKTADENQYKVLPREWQTSGPFQIDRSEYALGEKIFIRIGTLGFQEKGEIVVMRPLNDTHYSEYITIPFDGAQKNAFNYYLDPSLSKVRGLCSVDDILGKWALVFRGTNYANINFEMIDIKLPGTDWDPVC
;
A
#
# COMPACT_ATOMS: atom_id res chain seq x y z
N MET A 1 12.20 31.65 33.11
CA MET A 1 11.22 32.05 32.10
C MET A 1 11.97 32.28 30.79
N ASN A 2 12.05 31.25 29.93
CA ASN A 2 12.58 31.37 28.57
C ASN A 2 11.54 30.81 27.61
N LYS A 3 10.93 31.73 26.84
CA LYS A 3 9.97 31.43 25.78
C LYS A 3 10.75 30.96 24.56
N GLY A 4 10.67 29.68 24.22
CA GLY A 4 11.13 29.12 22.94
C GLY A 4 10.14 29.49 21.83
N ILE A 5 10.61 30.25 20.86
CA ILE A 5 9.88 30.60 19.64
C ILE A 5 10.02 29.40 18.69
N ILE A 6 8.91 28.73 18.40
CA ILE A 6 8.82 27.73 17.35
C ILE A 6 8.72 28.48 16.02
N VAL A 7 9.79 28.45 15.24
CA VAL A 7 9.79 28.93 13.86
C VAL A 7 9.34 27.77 12.97
N GLY A 8 8.05 27.75 12.67
CA GLY A 8 7.51 26.90 11.61
C GLY A 8 7.80 27.53 10.26
N ILE A 9 8.69 26.97 9.47
CA ILE A 9 8.94 27.38 8.10
C ILE A 9 7.99 26.60 7.20
N PRO A 10 7.09 27.24 6.46
CA PRO A 10 6.23 26.54 5.51
C PRO A 10 7.03 26.16 4.26
N ILE A 11 7.16 24.87 4.01
CA ILE A 11 7.79 24.28 2.81
C ILE A 11 6.98 24.56 1.52
N ALA A 12 5.82 25.21 1.63
CA ALA A 12 4.91 25.46 0.52
C ALA A 12 5.38 26.53 -0.50
N ILE A 13 6.45 27.30 -0.22
CA ILE A 13 6.85 28.44 -1.09
C ILE A 13 7.84 28.04 -2.20
N ALA A 14 8.50 26.89 -2.10
CA ALA A 14 9.52 26.49 -3.07
C ALA A 14 8.96 25.95 -4.40
N ILE A 15 7.70 25.53 -4.45
CA ILE A 15 7.10 24.95 -5.66
C ILE A 15 6.53 26.03 -6.59
N ILE A 16 6.11 27.18 -6.06
CA ILE A 16 5.52 28.26 -6.86
C ILE A 16 6.60 29.06 -7.63
N ALA A 17 7.84 29.10 -7.14
CA ALA A 17 8.93 29.83 -7.81
C ALA A 17 9.46 29.13 -9.07
N GLY A 18 9.22 27.83 -9.25
CA GLY A 18 9.64 27.08 -10.43
C GLY A 18 8.76 27.28 -11.66
N ILE A 19 7.48 27.61 -11.46
CA ILE A 19 6.50 27.74 -12.55
C ILE A 19 6.57 29.12 -13.22
N VAL A 20 6.97 30.17 -12.50
CA VAL A 20 7.04 31.54 -13.03
C VAL A 20 8.23 31.74 -13.98
N ALA A 21 9.25 30.88 -13.95
CA ALA A 21 10.43 31.03 -14.83
C ALA A 21 10.21 30.50 -16.27
N ILE A 22 9.11 29.79 -16.54
CA ILE A 22 8.83 29.23 -17.88
C ILE A 22 7.99 30.18 -18.73
N THR A 23 7.35 31.20 -18.14
CA THR A 23 6.44 32.10 -18.84
C THR A 23 7.09 33.33 -19.48
N MET A 24 8.43 33.41 -19.52
CA MET A 24 9.17 34.54 -20.14
C MET A 24 9.96 34.15 -21.40
N MET A 25 9.48 33.19 -22.20
CA MET A 25 9.98 33.03 -23.57
C MET A 25 8.94 33.56 -24.55
N PRO A 26 9.25 34.55 -25.36
CA PRO A 26 8.32 35.05 -26.37
C PRO A 26 8.35 34.15 -27.61
N ASP A 27 7.15 33.98 -28.18
CA ASP A 27 6.80 33.43 -29.49
C ASP A 27 6.53 31.90 -29.60
N GLY A 28 5.22 31.60 -29.70
CA GLY A 28 4.72 30.31 -30.16
C GLY A 28 3.25 30.09 -29.80
N ASP A 29 2.34 30.82 -30.45
CA ASP A 29 0.87 30.59 -30.45
C ASP A 29 0.57 29.11 -30.75
N SER A 30 0.01 28.40 -29.77
CA SER A 30 -0.90 27.24 -29.82
C SER A 30 -0.75 26.18 -28.73
N ASN A 31 0.27 26.28 -27.85
CA ASN A 31 0.47 25.29 -26.79
C ASN A 31 -0.19 25.64 -25.45
N ASP A 32 -0.59 26.90 -25.25
CA ASP A 32 -1.05 27.38 -23.94
C ASP A 32 -2.39 26.78 -23.53
N MET A 33 -3.31 26.57 -24.49
CA MET A 33 -4.61 25.94 -24.20
C MET A 33 -4.50 24.44 -23.85
N GLU A 34 -3.57 23.73 -24.49
CA GLU A 34 -3.37 22.29 -24.20
C GLU A 34 -2.68 22.06 -22.85
N VAL A 35 -1.86 23.01 -22.41
CA VAL A 35 -1.20 22.96 -21.10
C VAL A 35 -2.18 23.33 -19.98
N GLU A 36 -3.03 24.33 -20.15
CA GLU A 36 -4.08 24.68 -19.17
C GLU A 36 -5.11 23.55 -19.02
N GLU A 37 -5.58 22.95 -20.12
CA GLU A 37 -6.51 21.82 -20.07
C GLU A 37 -5.90 20.60 -19.36
N LYS A 38 -4.61 20.33 -19.56
CA LYS A 38 -3.89 19.25 -18.82
C LYS A 38 -3.67 19.57 -17.35
N ILE A 39 -3.47 20.83 -16.99
CA ILE A 39 -3.33 21.25 -15.59
C ILE A 39 -4.67 21.13 -14.88
N ASP A 40 -5.76 21.58 -15.48
CA ASP A 40 -7.11 21.45 -14.93
C ASP A 40 -7.52 19.98 -14.77
N ASP A 41 -7.17 19.11 -15.72
CA ASP A 41 -7.41 17.66 -15.62
C ASP A 41 -6.57 17.03 -14.50
N ILE A 42 -5.34 17.48 -14.29
CA ILE A 42 -4.48 17.01 -13.20
C ILE A 42 -5.01 17.49 -11.85
N GLU A 43 -5.42 18.75 -11.72
CA GLU A 43 -6.01 19.27 -10.48
C GLU A 43 -7.35 18.59 -10.17
N LYS A 44 -8.22 18.41 -11.17
CA LYS A 44 -9.48 17.71 -11.01
C LYS A 44 -9.29 16.24 -10.63
N THR A 45 -8.32 15.56 -11.24
CA THR A 45 -7.96 14.17 -10.91
C THR A 45 -7.34 14.07 -9.52
N ALA A 46 -6.58 15.07 -9.07
CA ALA A 46 -6.02 15.14 -7.73
C ALA A 46 -7.10 15.38 -6.66
N ASP A 47 -8.10 16.21 -6.95
CA ASP A 47 -9.22 16.47 -6.05
C ASP A 47 -10.21 15.29 -5.97
N GLU A 48 -10.47 14.60 -7.08
CA GLU A 48 -11.30 13.40 -7.12
C GLU A 48 -10.64 12.19 -6.44
N ASN A 49 -9.33 12.15 -6.40
CA ASN A 49 -8.53 11.08 -5.79
C ASN A 49 -7.86 11.55 -4.49
N GLN A 50 -8.61 12.10 -3.56
CA GLN A 50 -8.10 12.40 -2.20
C GLN A 50 -7.79 11.11 -1.43
N TYR A 51 -6.91 10.25 -2.00
CA TYR A 51 -6.39 9.13 -1.25
C TYR A 51 -5.60 9.63 -0.05
N LYS A 52 -6.19 9.49 1.12
CA LYS A 52 -5.52 9.74 2.38
C LYS A 52 -4.88 8.45 2.86
N VAL A 53 -3.55 8.45 2.93
CA VAL A 53 -2.81 7.30 3.49
C VAL A 53 -3.37 6.95 4.86
N LEU A 54 -3.82 5.70 5.01
CA LEU A 54 -4.33 5.19 6.26
C LEU A 54 -3.24 5.20 7.35
N PRO A 55 -3.58 5.49 8.61
CA PRO A 55 -2.59 5.53 9.69
C PRO A 55 -1.93 4.16 9.87
N ARG A 56 -0.65 4.14 10.20
CA ARG A 56 0.05 2.90 10.55
C ARG A 56 -0.30 2.49 11.97
N GLU A 57 -0.85 1.29 12.08
CA GLU A 57 -1.17 0.65 13.34
C GLU A 57 -0.64 -0.78 13.31
N TRP A 58 0.53 -0.98 13.89
CA TRP A 58 1.24 -2.26 13.85
C TRP A 58 0.45 -3.36 14.56
N GLN A 59 0.16 -4.43 13.82
CA GLN A 59 -0.34 -5.67 14.38
C GLN A 59 0.81 -6.66 14.54
N THR A 60 0.86 -7.33 15.68
CA THR A 60 1.98 -8.20 16.05
C THR A 60 1.49 -9.56 16.52
N SER A 61 2.15 -10.62 16.04
CA SER A 61 1.98 -11.98 16.53
C SER A 61 3.35 -12.67 16.59
N GLY A 62 3.89 -12.79 17.78
CA GLY A 62 5.26 -13.26 17.97
C GLY A 62 6.29 -12.40 17.21
N PRO A 63 7.14 -12.98 16.36
CA PRO A 63 8.09 -12.25 15.54
C PRO A 63 7.48 -11.60 14.29
N PHE A 64 6.21 -11.85 13.98
CA PHE A 64 5.54 -11.39 12.77
C PHE A 64 4.76 -10.11 13.02
N GLN A 65 4.87 -9.17 12.10
CA GLN A 65 4.19 -7.87 12.18
C GLN A 65 3.71 -7.44 10.80
N ILE A 66 2.55 -6.76 10.76
CA ILE A 66 2.12 -5.98 9.60
C ILE A 66 1.88 -4.53 10.03
N ASP A 67 2.02 -3.60 9.11
CA ASP A 67 2.02 -2.18 9.45
C ASP A 67 0.63 -1.56 9.59
N ARG A 68 -0.44 -2.27 9.18
CA ARG A 68 -1.84 -1.79 9.28
C ARG A 68 -2.84 -2.94 9.38
N SER A 69 -4.08 -2.60 9.74
CA SER A 69 -5.24 -3.49 9.71
C SER A 69 -6.08 -3.36 8.45
N GLU A 70 -5.95 -2.25 7.72
CA GLU A 70 -6.70 -1.97 6.50
C GLU A 70 -5.76 -1.47 5.41
N TYR A 71 -6.03 -1.87 4.17
CA TYR A 71 -5.25 -1.50 2.99
C TYR A 71 -6.18 -1.19 1.82
N ALA A 72 -5.86 -0.12 1.09
CA ALA A 72 -6.52 0.22 -0.16
C ALA A 72 -6.02 -0.66 -1.32
N LEU A 73 -6.82 -0.78 -2.36
CA LEU A 73 -6.44 -1.46 -3.60
C LEU A 73 -5.22 -0.76 -4.23
N GLY A 74 -4.16 -1.54 -4.49
CA GLY A 74 -2.87 -1.04 -5.00
C GLY A 74 -1.85 -0.71 -3.93
N GLU A 75 -2.21 -0.74 -2.64
CA GLU A 75 -1.22 -0.65 -1.57
C GLU A 75 -0.45 -1.95 -1.38
N LYS A 76 0.82 -1.82 -1.07
CA LYS A 76 1.67 -2.95 -0.68
C LYS A 76 1.60 -3.16 0.83
N ILE A 77 1.29 -4.39 1.22
CA ILE A 77 1.24 -4.80 2.62
C ILE A 77 2.66 -5.10 3.06
N PHE A 78 3.15 -4.35 4.04
CA PHE A 78 4.47 -4.56 4.60
C PHE A 78 4.41 -5.59 5.72
N ILE A 79 5.03 -6.75 5.48
CA ILE A 79 5.17 -7.83 6.45
C ILE A 79 6.60 -7.80 6.97
N ARG A 80 6.75 -7.58 8.26
CA ARG A 80 8.04 -7.62 8.95
C ARG A 80 8.13 -8.91 9.75
N ILE A 81 9.19 -9.65 9.51
CA ILE A 81 9.58 -10.80 10.31
C ILE A 81 10.75 -10.36 11.18
N GLY A 82 10.50 -10.30 12.49
CA GLY A 82 11.48 -9.94 13.49
C GLY A 82 12.47 -11.07 13.77
N THR A 83 13.10 -11.03 14.94
CA THR A 83 14.09 -12.04 15.32
C THR A 83 13.42 -13.40 15.56
N LEU A 84 13.59 -14.30 14.61
CA LEU A 84 13.22 -15.71 14.74
C LEU A 84 14.24 -16.44 15.64
N GLY A 85 13.75 -17.33 16.49
CA GLY A 85 14.60 -18.27 17.20
C GLY A 85 15.22 -19.31 16.24
N PHE A 86 16.38 -19.83 16.57
CA PHE A 86 17.10 -20.80 15.71
C PHE A 86 16.27 -22.06 15.37
N GLN A 87 15.32 -22.45 16.23
CA GLN A 87 14.44 -23.59 16.04
C GLN A 87 13.11 -23.22 15.35
N GLU A 88 12.86 -21.92 15.14
CA GLU A 88 11.60 -21.49 14.51
C GLU A 88 11.66 -21.67 13.01
N LYS A 89 10.79 -22.56 12.54
CA LYS A 89 10.67 -22.91 11.12
C LYS A 89 9.23 -23.15 10.76
N GLY A 90 8.84 -22.68 9.59
CA GLY A 90 7.46 -22.84 9.13
C GLY A 90 7.16 -22.01 7.89
N GLU A 91 5.89 -21.62 7.76
CA GLU A 91 5.38 -20.90 6.60
C GLU A 91 4.41 -19.81 7.05
N ILE A 92 4.55 -18.61 6.47
CA ILE A 92 3.51 -17.61 6.49
C ILE A 92 2.60 -17.86 5.30
N VAL A 93 1.37 -18.28 5.56
CA VAL A 93 0.38 -18.50 4.52
C VAL A 93 -0.56 -17.31 4.49
N VAL A 94 -0.55 -16.59 3.39
CA VAL A 94 -1.48 -15.50 3.13
C VAL A 94 -2.78 -16.08 2.61
N MET A 95 -3.86 -15.88 3.33
CA MET A 95 -5.19 -16.39 3.01
C MET A 95 -6.07 -15.24 2.51
N ARG A 96 -6.62 -15.38 1.30
CA ARG A 96 -7.63 -14.45 0.76
C ARG A 96 -9.05 -14.94 1.02
N PRO A 97 -10.03 -14.06 1.18
CA PRO A 97 -11.43 -14.48 1.26
C PRO A 97 -11.92 -15.05 -0.08
N LEU A 98 -12.73 -16.08 -0.03
CA LEU A 98 -13.59 -16.53 -1.13
C LEU A 98 -15.03 -16.08 -0.91
N ASN A 99 -15.42 -16.03 0.34
CA ASN A 99 -16.69 -15.51 0.85
C ASN A 99 -16.54 -15.27 2.37
N ASP A 100 -17.62 -14.92 3.06
CA ASP A 100 -17.61 -14.57 4.50
C ASP A 100 -17.07 -15.68 5.42
N THR A 101 -17.04 -16.94 4.96
CA THR A 101 -16.68 -18.09 5.79
C THR A 101 -15.53 -18.94 5.23
N HIS A 102 -15.17 -18.74 3.97
CA HIS A 102 -14.16 -19.57 3.30
C HIS A 102 -13.00 -18.73 2.80
N TYR A 103 -11.81 -19.29 2.92
CA TYR A 103 -10.56 -18.72 2.49
C TYR A 103 -9.85 -19.61 1.49
N SER A 104 -9.04 -19.00 0.64
CA SER A 104 -8.11 -19.69 -0.26
C SER A 104 -6.69 -19.17 -0.01
N GLU A 105 -5.72 -20.05 -0.18
CA GLU A 105 -4.31 -19.70 -0.13
C GLU A 105 -3.98 -18.79 -1.31
N TYR A 106 -3.38 -17.63 -1.02
CA TYR A 106 -2.93 -16.67 -2.01
C TYR A 106 -1.44 -16.85 -2.32
N ILE A 107 -0.62 -16.91 -1.28
CA ILE A 107 0.83 -17.15 -1.36
C ILE A 107 1.35 -17.76 -0.06
N THR A 108 2.42 -18.54 -0.16
CA THR A 108 3.16 -19.09 0.98
C THR A 108 4.58 -18.55 0.99
N ILE A 109 5.01 -18.04 2.14
CA ILE A 109 6.35 -17.50 2.38
C ILE A 109 7.04 -18.37 3.43
N PRO A 110 8.02 -19.20 3.07
CA PRO A 110 8.73 -20.02 4.04
C PRO A 110 9.64 -19.18 4.92
N PHE A 111 9.81 -19.59 6.18
CA PHE A 111 10.79 -19.02 7.09
C PHE A 111 11.54 -20.12 7.84
N ASP A 112 12.81 -19.82 8.16
CA ASP A 112 13.70 -20.71 8.89
C ASP A 112 14.70 -19.86 9.65
N GLY A 113 14.53 -19.77 10.97
CA GLY A 113 15.36 -18.93 11.86
C GLY A 113 16.83 -19.38 11.91
N ALA A 114 17.13 -20.64 11.55
CA ALA A 114 18.51 -21.11 11.41
C ALA A 114 19.20 -20.56 10.17
N GLN A 115 18.46 -20.29 9.10
CA GLN A 115 18.98 -19.74 7.84
C GLN A 115 18.95 -18.23 7.82
N LYS A 116 17.82 -17.64 8.25
CA LYS A 116 17.61 -16.20 8.26
C LYS A 116 16.71 -15.82 9.42
N ASN A 117 17.28 -15.13 10.40
CA ASN A 117 16.59 -14.81 11.64
C ASN A 117 15.67 -13.58 11.57
N ALA A 118 15.77 -12.77 10.53
CA ALA A 118 14.90 -11.63 10.30
C ALA A 118 14.87 -11.23 8.82
N PHE A 119 13.69 -10.81 8.32
CA PHE A 119 13.54 -10.28 6.96
C PHE A 119 12.22 -9.52 6.83
N ASN A 120 12.09 -8.81 5.71
CA ASN A 120 10.86 -8.12 5.35
C ASN A 120 10.31 -8.71 4.05
N TYR A 121 9.00 -8.66 3.91
CA TYR A 121 8.30 -9.05 2.69
C TYR A 121 7.25 -7.98 2.33
N TYR A 122 7.13 -7.67 1.05
CA TYR A 122 6.09 -6.80 0.53
C TYR A 122 5.11 -7.64 -0.27
N LEU A 123 3.91 -7.77 0.26
CA LEU A 123 2.82 -8.44 -0.42
C LEU A 123 2.07 -7.40 -1.26
N ASP A 124 1.85 -7.71 -2.52
CA ASP A 124 1.16 -6.87 -3.51
C ASP A 124 -0.04 -7.65 -4.08
N PRO A 125 -1.23 -7.56 -3.44
CA PRO A 125 -2.44 -8.17 -3.96
C PRO A 125 -2.83 -7.51 -5.28
N SER A 126 -2.93 -8.32 -6.35
CA SER A 126 -3.24 -7.83 -7.69
C SER A 126 -4.12 -8.80 -8.45
N LEU A 127 -4.86 -8.28 -9.43
CA LEU A 127 -5.66 -9.09 -10.34
C LEU A 127 -4.75 -10.06 -11.11
N SER A 128 -5.20 -11.30 -11.26
CA SER A 128 -4.43 -12.35 -11.92
C SER A 128 -5.34 -13.47 -12.43
N LYS A 129 -5.51 -13.55 -13.74
CA LYS A 129 -6.25 -14.63 -14.39
C LYS A 129 -5.75 -16.02 -13.97
N VAL A 130 -4.44 -16.18 -13.84
CA VAL A 130 -3.81 -17.46 -13.45
C VAL A 130 -4.20 -17.89 -12.04
N ARG A 131 -4.43 -16.92 -11.15
CA ARG A 131 -4.85 -17.15 -9.74
C ARG A 131 -6.37 -17.13 -9.57
N GLY A 132 -7.13 -16.90 -10.63
CA GLY A 132 -8.58 -16.74 -10.56
C GLY A 132 -9.00 -15.49 -9.78
N LEU A 133 -8.22 -14.41 -9.90
CA LEU A 133 -8.52 -13.09 -9.35
C LEU A 133 -8.91 -12.18 -10.51
N CYS A 134 -10.18 -12.24 -10.88
CA CYS A 134 -10.66 -11.66 -12.14
C CYS A 134 -11.12 -10.21 -11.99
N SER A 135 -11.59 -9.85 -10.81
CA SER A 135 -12.12 -8.52 -10.49
C SER A 135 -11.68 -8.06 -9.11
N VAL A 136 -11.95 -6.81 -8.77
CA VAL A 136 -11.67 -6.26 -7.43
C VAL A 136 -12.39 -7.03 -6.32
N ASP A 137 -13.59 -7.57 -6.60
CA ASP A 137 -14.36 -8.35 -5.64
C ASP A 137 -13.62 -9.61 -5.15
N ASP A 138 -12.70 -10.14 -5.97
CA ASP A 138 -11.87 -11.28 -5.60
C ASP A 138 -10.73 -10.92 -4.63
N ILE A 139 -10.47 -9.62 -4.45
CA ILE A 139 -9.41 -9.08 -3.58
C ILE A 139 -9.99 -8.43 -2.32
N LEU A 140 -11.18 -7.82 -2.41
CA LEU A 140 -11.81 -7.12 -1.30
C LEU A 140 -12.17 -8.06 -0.15
N GLY A 141 -12.14 -7.52 1.07
CA GLY A 141 -12.60 -8.18 2.28
C GLY A 141 -11.49 -8.61 3.22
N LYS A 142 -11.80 -9.53 4.13
CA LYS A 142 -10.94 -9.91 5.25
C LYS A 142 -9.93 -10.98 4.85
N TRP A 143 -8.67 -10.65 4.97
CA TRP A 143 -7.53 -11.52 4.74
C TRP A 143 -6.92 -11.98 6.06
N ALA A 144 -6.12 -13.05 6.00
CA ALA A 144 -5.41 -13.54 7.17
C ALA A 144 -3.98 -13.96 6.83
N LEU A 145 -3.05 -13.70 7.73
CA LEU A 145 -1.74 -14.34 7.78
C LEU A 145 -1.80 -15.48 8.78
N VAL A 146 -1.58 -16.68 8.30
CA VAL A 146 -1.56 -17.91 9.09
C VAL A 146 -0.13 -18.41 9.22
N PHE A 147 0.32 -18.69 10.43
CA PHE A 147 1.70 -19.07 10.72
C PHE A 147 1.78 -20.59 10.94
N ARG A 148 1.88 -21.36 9.84
CA ARG A 148 2.00 -22.82 9.88
C ARG A 148 3.35 -23.26 10.46
N GLY A 149 3.33 -24.27 11.31
CA GLY A 149 4.51 -24.77 12.01
C GLY A 149 4.81 -24.02 13.32
N THR A 150 3.93 -23.12 13.75
CA THR A 150 4.03 -22.38 14.99
C THR A 150 2.71 -22.36 15.76
N ASN A 151 2.75 -21.83 17.00
CA ASN A 151 1.55 -21.59 17.81
C ASN A 151 1.15 -20.09 17.84
N TYR A 152 1.70 -19.29 16.96
CA TYR A 152 1.37 -17.86 16.90
C TYR A 152 -0.04 -17.65 16.37
N ALA A 153 -0.76 -16.68 16.95
CA ALA A 153 -2.09 -16.31 16.51
C ALA A 153 -2.06 -15.71 15.10
N ASN A 154 -3.09 -15.96 14.30
CA ASN A 154 -3.23 -15.35 12.99
C ASN A 154 -3.30 -13.82 13.12
N ILE A 155 -2.77 -13.12 12.12
CA ILE A 155 -3.00 -11.68 11.96
C ILE A 155 -4.04 -11.50 10.85
N ASN A 156 -5.10 -10.73 11.14
CA ASN A 156 -6.13 -10.42 10.17
C ASN A 156 -5.98 -8.98 9.69
N PHE A 157 -6.28 -8.74 8.43
CA PHE A 157 -6.36 -7.42 7.83
C PHE A 157 -7.46 -7.37 6.78
N GLU A 158 -7.82 -6.19 6.31
CA GLU A 158 -8.88 -6.00 5.34
C GLU A 158 -8.40 -5.21 4.12
N MET A 159 -8.76 -5.70 2.94
CA MET A 159 -8.64 -4.94 1.69
C MET A 159 -9.94 -4.19 1.47
N ILE A 160 -9.89 -2.86 1.49
CA ILE A 160 -11.06 -1.99 1.38
C ILE A 160 -11.22 -1.43 -0.03
N ASP A 161 -12.45 -1.09 -0.42
CA ASP A 161 -12.77 -0.53 -1.75
C ASP A 161 -12.41 0.96 -1.86
N ILE A 162 -11.13 1.22 -1.69
CA ILE A 162 -10.49 2.51 -1.99
C ILE A 162 -9.35 2.20 -2.95
N LYS A 163 -9.32 2.88 -4.10
CA LYS A 163 -8.28 2.66 -5.12
C LYS A 163 -7.16 3.67 -4.97
N LEU A 164 -5.94 3.19 -5.06
CA LEU A 164 -4.77 4.07 -5.15
C LEU A 164 -4.78 4.82 -6.50
N PRO A 165 -4.52 6.13 -6.53
CA PRO A 165 -4.41 6.88 -7.79
C PRO A 165 -3.37 6.26 -8.74
N GLY A 166 -3.71 6.16 -10.00
CA GLY A 166 -2.83 5.59 -11.03
C GLY A 166 -2.75 4.08 -11.07
N THR A 167 -3.61 3.36 -10.33
CA THR A 167 -3.73 1.90 -10.42
C THR A 167 -4.92 1.51 -11.31
N ASP A 168 -4.70 0.49 -12.14
CA ASP A 168 -5.73 -0.08 -13.01
C ASP A 168 -6.32 -1.34 -12.37
N TRP A 169 -7.65 -1.37 -12.31
CA TRP A 169 -8.43 -2.46 -11.70
C TRP A 169 -9.52 -2.97 -12.63
N ASP A 170 -9.32 -2.84 -13.94
CA ASP A 170 -10.22 -3.41 -14.94
C ASP A 170 -10.19 -4.95 -14.84
N PRO A 171 -11.35 -5.60 -14.95
CA PRO A 171 -11.43 -7.07 -14.91
C PRO A 171 -10.51 -7.72 -15.94
N VAL A 172 -9.76 -8.76 -15.51
CA VAL A 172 -8.75 -9.42 -16.35
C VAL A 172 -9.21 -10.77 -16.91
N CYS A 173 -10.42 -11.23 -16.55
CA CYS A 173 -11.07 -12.41 -17.08
C CYS A 173 -12.31 -11.99 -17.88
#